data_6db226bdcb0c28db37e8e7f757921612
#
_entry.id   6db226bdcb0c28db37e8e7f757921612
#
_cell.length_a   1.000
_cell.length_b   1.000
_cell.length_c   1.000
_cell.angle_alpha   90.00
_cell.angle_beta   90.00
_cell.angle_gamma   90.00
#
_symmetry.space_group_name_H-M   'P 1'
#
loop_
_entity.id
_entity.type
_entity.pdbx_description
1 polymer ?
#
loop_
_entity_poly.entity_id
_entity_poly.type
_entity_poly.pdbx_seq_one_letter_code
_entity_poly.pdbx_strand_id
1 'polypeptide(L)'
;MEFKNKKLEQFEKDIEKKEIAVIGIGVSNIPLIDYLHEKKAEVSVFDDREEDKISKDILEKLKKYNFKCYFGKRNLDNLHGFYLIFRSPSCLPTRPELQKEADRGAIVTTEIEMLIKMCPAKVIGVTGSDGKTTTTTLTARILEDAGYKVYLGGNIGIPLFTKLNEIKPEDLIVLELSSFQLMNMNISPDIAVITNITPNHLNIHKDYQE
;
A
#
# COMPACT_ATOMS: atom_id res chain seq x y z
N MET A 1 -3.08 26.44 -15.81
CA MET A 1 -3.60 25.10 -16.11
C MET A 1 -3.52 24.30 -14.82
N GLU A 2 -4.59 23.63 -14.46
CA GLU A 2 -4.59 22.75 -13.28
C GLU A 2 -3.70 21.54 -13.56
N PHE A 3 -2.84 21.16 -12.61
CA PHE A 3 -1.98 19.98 -12.74
C PHE A 3 -2.83 18.70 -12.81
N LYS A 4 -2.52 17.81 -13.74
CA LYS A 4 -3.14 16.49 -13.86
C LYS A 4 -2.09 15.41 -13.75
N ASN A 5 -2.29 14.48 -12.84
CA ASN A 5 -1.40 13.33 -12.65
C ASN A 5 -1.66 12.27 -13.73
N LYS A 6 -0.93 12.36 -14.84
CA LYS A 6 -1.09 11.45 -15.98
C LYS A 6 -0.83 9.98 -15.65
N LYS A 7 0.07 9.69 -14.69
CA LYS A 7 0.33 8.32 -14.26
C LYS A 7 -0.88 7.74 -13.55
N LEU A 8 -1.52 8.54 -12.69
CA LEU A 8 -2.72 8.14 -11.97
C LEU A 8 -3.92 8.01 -12.93
N GLU A 9 -4.10 8.96 -13.86
CA GLU A 9 -5.15 8.86 -14.87
C GLU A 9 -5.03 7.61 -15.73
N GLN A 10 -3.79 7.22 -16.08
CA GLN A 10 -3.56 5.99 -16.84
C GLN A 10 -3.87 4.76 -16.00
N PHE A 11 -3.39 4.71 -14.75
CA PHE A 11 -3.70 3.64 -13.83
C PHE A 11 -5.22 3.45 -13.64
N GLU A 12 -5.96 4.53 -13.45
CA GLU A 12 -7.42 4.49 -13.30
C GLU A 12 -8.12 3.87 -14.53
N LYS A 13 -7.63 4.17 -15.73
CA LYS A 13 -8.14 3.55 -16.97
C LYS A 13 -7.78 2.06 -17.04
N ASP A 14 -6.56 1.71 -16.62
CA ASP A 14 -6.06 0.33 -16.70
C ASP A 14 -6.80 -0.61 -15.75
N ILE A 15 -7.30 -0.08 -14.61
CA ILE A 15 -8.02 -0.88 -13.61
C ILE A 15 -9.54 -0.95 -13.84
N GLU A 16 -10.10 -0.10 -14.71
CA GLU A 16 -11.54 -0.10 -14.96
C GLU A 16 -12.00 -1.48 -15.47
N LYS A 17 -12.97 -2.08 -14.79
CA LYS A 17 -13.52 -3.43 -15.08
C LYS A 17 -12.46 -4.56 -15.03
N LYS A 18 -11.36 -4.35 -14.31
CA LYS A 18 -10.37 -5.39 -14.06
C LYS A 18 -10.61 -6.07 -12.72
N GLU A 19 -10.37 -7.39 -12.68
CA GLU A 19 -10.39 -8.17 -11.45
C GLU A 19 -9.19 -7.79 -10.58
N ILE A 20 -9.45 -7.21 -9.41
CA ILE A 20 -8.42 -6.75 -8.46
C ILE A 20 -8.63 -7.44 -7.12
N ALA A 21 -7.59 -8.02 -6.58
CA ALA A 21 -7.58 -8.55 -5.22
C ALA A 21 -7.00 -7.53 -4.23
N VAL A 22 -7.65 -7.38 -3.09
CA VAL A 22 -7.11 -6.65 -1.94
C VAL A 22 -6.99 -7.62 -0.77
N ILE A 23 -5.76 -7.88 -0.33
CA ILE A 23 -5.45 -8.82 0.74
C ILE A 23 -5.15 -8.07 2.03
N GLY A 24 -5.97 -8.32 3.04
CA GLY A 24 -5.93 -7.68 4.36
C GLY A 24 -6.76 -6.40 4.42
N ILE A 25 -7.74 -6.40 5.30
CA ILE A 25 -8.59 -5.23 5.61
C ILE A 25 -7.93 -4.43 6.74
N GLY A 26 -6.82 -3.79 6.42
CA GLY A 26 -6.07 -2.92 7.33
C GLY A 26 -6.31 -1.45 7.06
N VAL A 27 -5.64 -0.59 7.84
CA VAL A 27 -5.81 0.88 7.82
C VAL A 27 -5.58 1.46 6.41
N SER A 28 -4.56 1.00 5.69
CA SER A 28 -4.25 1.50 4.34
C SER A 28 -5.20 0.96 3.27
N ASN A 29 -5.64 -0.30 3.43
CA ASN A 29 -6.42 -0.97 2.40
C ASN A 29 -7.91 -0.61 2.43
N ILE A 30 -8.46 -0.16 3.56
CA ILE A 30 -9.87 0.27 3.61
C ILE A 30 -10.13 1.46 2.67
N PRO A 31 -9.37 2.57 2.72
CA PRO A 31 -9.54 3.67 1.77
C PRO A 31 -9.23 3.26 0.33
N LEU A 32 -8.26 2.35 0.13
CA LEU A 32 -7.96 1.80 -1.20
C LEU A 32 -9.15 1.03 -1.79
N ILE A 33 -9.85 0.23 -0.98
CA ILE A 33 -11.07 -0.48 -1.38
C ILE A 33 -12.14 0.50 -1.86
N ASP A 34 -12.38 1.58 -1.11
CA ASP A 34 -13.32 2.64 -1.49
C ASP A 34 -12.92 3.28 -2.82
N TYR A 35 -11.65 3.63 -2.97
CA TYR A 35 -11.11 4.22 -4.19
C TYR A 35 -11.27 3.29 -5.41
N LEU A 36 -10.93 2.01 -5.27
CA LEU A 36 -11.07 1.04 -6.36
C LEU A 36 -12.54 0.87 -6.80
N HIS A 37 -13.46 0.88 -5.82
CA HIS A 37 -14.91 0.85 -6.11
C HIS A 37 -15.34 2.07 -6.91
N GLU A 38 -14.92 3.28 -6.51
CA GLU A 38 -15.22 4.52 -7.24
C GLU A 38 -14.68 4.51 -8.66
N LYS A 39 -13.53 3.85 -8.89
CA LYS A 39 -12.92 3.68 -10.22
C LYS A 39 -13.47 2.49 -11.00
N LYS A 40 -14.54 1.85 -10.52
CA LYS A 40 -15.27 0.75 -11.20
C LYS A 40 -14.42 -0.50 -11.44
N ALA A 41 -13.44 -0.76 -10.60
CA ALA A 41 -12.72 -2.02 -10.60
C ALA A 41 -13.60 -3.14 -10.04
N GLU A 42 -13.40 -4.37 -10.50
CA GLU A 42 -14.05 -5.56 -9.94
C GLU A 42 -13.22 -6.09 -8.77
N VAL A 43 -13.61 -5.72 -7.55
CA VAL A 43 -12.80 -5.97 -6.36
C VAL A 43 -13.22 -7.25 -5.65
N SER A 44 -12.24 -8.07 -5.30
CA SER A 44 -12.37 -9.17 -4.34
C SER A 44 -11.50 -8.90 -3.11
N VAL A 45 -12.04 -9.14 -1.93
CA VAL A 45 -11.38 -8.83 -0.66
C VAL A 45 -11.04 -10.13 0.07
N PHE A 46 -9.82 -10.19 0.58
CA PHE A 46 -9.26 -11.35 1.27
C PHE A 46 -8.76 -10.93 2.66
N ASP A 47 -9.10 -11.68 3.70
CA ASP A 47 -8.57 -11.45 5.04
C ASP A 47 -8.48 -12.78 5.80
N ASP A 48 -7.40 -12.98 6.55
CA ASP A 48 -7.15 -14.21 7.30
C ASP A 48 -7.94 -14.31 8.61
N ARG A 49 -8.58 -13.22 9.02
CA ARG A 49 -9.56 -13.23 10.12
C ARG A 49 -10.87 -13.85 9.66
N GLU A 50 -11.53 -14.55 10.58
CA GLU A 50 -12.91 -15.01 10.36
C GLU A 50 -13.87 -13.80 10.26
N GLU A 51 -14.99 -13.98 9.55
CA GLU A 51 -15.95 -12.90 9.28
C GLU A 51 -16.45 -12.24 10.56
N ASP A 52 -16.66 -13.00 11.64
CA ASP A 52 -17.10 -12.50 12.96
C ASP A 52 -16.07 -11.61 13.66
N LYS A 53 -14.82 -11.61 13.21
CA LYS A 53 -13.73 -10.74 13.68
C LYS A 53 -13.57 -9.45 12.86
N ILE A 54 -14.30 -9.29 11.79
CA ILE A 54 -14.36 -8.06 11.00
C ILE A 54 -15.45 -7.16 11.58
N SER A 55 -15.19 -5.85 11.66
CA SER A 55 -16.20 -4.92 12.17
C SER A 55 -17.46 -4.90 11.29
N LYS A 56 -18.62 -4.76 11.90
CA LYS A 56 -19.91 -4.73 11.19
C LYS A 56 -19.97 -3.65 10.12
N ASP A 57 -19.46 -2.47 10.42
CA ASP A 57 -19.45 -1.33 9.49
C ASP A 57 -18.68 -1.66 8.21
N ILE A 58 -17.53 -2.37 8.33
CA ILE A 58 -16.75 -2.83 7.17
C ILE A 58 -17.54 -3.89 6.39
N LEU A 59 -18.12 -4.87 7.07
CA LEU A 59 -18.92 -5.91 6.40
C LEU A 59 -20.12 -5.32 5.65
N GLU A 60 -20.83 -4.38 6.25
CA GLU A 60 -21.94 -3.68 5.61
C GLU A 60 -21.47 -2.90 4.37
N LYS A 61 -20.33 -2.21 4.47
CA LYS A 61 -19.71 -1.52 3.35
C LYS A 61 -19.38 -2.49 2.20
N LEU A 62 -18.70 -3.60 2.48
CA LEU A 62 -18.33 -4.59 1.47
C LEU A 62 -19.57 -5.22 0.81
N LYS A 63 -20.62 -5.48 1.58
CA LYS A 63 -21.92 -5.95 1.07
C LYS A 63 -22.57 -4.91 0.15
N LYS A 64 -22.56 -3.62 0.56
CA LYS A 64 -23.12 -2.52 -0.25
C LYS A 64 -22.40 -2.39 -1.60
N TYR A 65 -21.09 -2.65 -1.63
CA TYR A 65 -20.29 -2.64 -2.86
C TYR A 65 -20.46 -3.92 -3.70
N ASN A 66 -21.17 -4.92 -3.17
CA ASN A 66 -21.34 -6.24 -3.79
C ASN A 66 -20.02 -6.95 -4.10
N PHE A 67 -19.03 -6.81 -3.21
CA PHE A 67 -17.72 -7.42 -3.38
C PHE A 67 -17.72 -8.90 -2.99
N LYS A 68 -16.93 -9.69 -3.70
CA LYS A 68 -16.61 -11.07 -3.28
C LYS A 68 -15.65 -10.97 -2.09
N CYS A 69 -15.98 -11.63 -0.99
CA CYS A 69 -15.17 -11.62 0.23
C CYS A 69 -14.79 -13.03 0.64
N TYR A 70 -13.52 -13.22 0.98
CA TYR A 70 -12.96 -14.49 1.38
C TYR A 70 -12.27 -14.29 2.74
N PHE A 71 -12.81 -14.92 3.78
CA PHE A 71 -12.35 -14.79 5.16
C PHE A 71 -11.77 -16.09 5.69
N GLY A 72 -10.96 -15.99 6.75
CA GLY A 72 -10.35 -17.11 7.43
C GLY A 72 -9.00 -17.54 6.84
N LYS A 73 -8.34 -18.49 7.49
CA LYS A 73 -6.97 -18.91 7.18
C LYS A 73 -6.75 -19.46 5.75
N ARG A 74 -7.81 -19.91 5.11
CA ARG A 74 -7.78 -20.45 3.74
C ARG A 74 -8.32 -19.47 2.70
N ASN A 75 -8.42 -18.20 3.03
CA ASN A 75 -8.96 -17.19 2.12
C ASN A 75 -8.23 -17.19 0.76
N LEU A 76 -6.89 -17.33 0.76
CA LEU A 76 -6.08 -17.29 -0.46
C LEU A 76 -6.21 -18.54 -1.36
N ASP A 77 -6.90 -19.60 -0.95
CA ASP A 77 -7.24 -20.72 -1.83
C ASP A 77 -8.07 -20.27 -3.06
N ASN A 78 -8.76 -19.14 -2.93
CA ASN A 78 -9.58 -18.52 -3.96
C ASN A 78 -8.85 -17.40 -4.74
N LEU A 79 -7.58 -17.18 -4.47
CA LEU A 79 -6.78 -16.16 -5.16
C LEU A 79 -6.39 -16.67 -6.54
N HIS A 80 -7.20 -16.32 -7.57
CA HIS A 80 -7.02 -16.83 -8.92
C HIS A 80 -7.57 -15.88 -9.98
N GLY A 81 -6.74 -15.57 -11.00
CA GLY A 81 -7.15 -14.86 -12.20
C GLY A 81 -7.21 -13.34 -12.08
N PHE A 82 -6.52 -12.76 -11.10
CA PHE A 82 -6.51 -11.32 -10.90
C PHE A 82 -5.50 -10.61 -11.81
N TYR A 83 -5.89 -9.43 -12.28
CA TYR A 83 -5.00 -8.53 -13.00
C TYR A 83 -3.99 -7.86 -12.05
N LEU A 84 -4.47 -7.43 -10.88
CA LEU A 84 -3.68 -6.69 -9.89
C LEU A 84 -4.03 -7.19 -8.48
N ILE A 85 -3.01 -7.40 -7.66
CA ILE A 85 -3.15 -7.87 -6.29
C ILE A 85 -2.45 -6.89 -5.35
N PHE A 86 -3.23 -6.19 -4.54
CA PHE A 86 -2.72 -5.40 -3.43
C PHE A 86 -2.58 -6.28 -2.20
N ARG A 87 -1.36 -6.57 -1.78
CA ARG A 87 -1.11 -7.27 -0.52
C ARG A 87 -0.92 -6.30 0.63
N SER A 88 -1.41 -6.64 1.81
CA SER A 88 -1.00 -5.97 3.04
C SER A 88 0.46 -6.30 3.39
N PRO A 89 1.18 -5.46 4.14
CA PRO A 89 2.55 -5.75 4.59
C PRO A 89 2.68 -7.08 5.35
N SER A 90 1.63 -7.48 6.09
CA SER A 90 1.59 -8.76 6.84
C SER A 90 1.43 -9.99 5.94
N CYS A 91 0.93 -9.82 4.71
CA CYS A 91 0.87 -10.92 3.74
C CYS A 91 2.21 -10.99 3.00
N LEU A 92 3.05 -11.94 3.38
CA LEU A 92 4.41 -12.05 2.82
C LEU A 92 4.38 -12.31 1.31
N PRO A 93 5.23 -11.65 0.52
CA PRO A 93 5.26 -11.82 -0.93
C PRO A 93 5.73 -13.21 -1.37
N THR A 94 6.38 -13.96 -0.45
CA THR A 94 6.84 -15.34 -0.66
C THR A 94 5.74 -16.38 -0.54
N ARG A 95 4.50 -15.98 -0.24
CA ARG A 95 3.35 -16.89 -0.19
C ARG A 95 3.18 -17.60 -1.54
N PRO A 96 3.04 -18.96 -1.53
CA PRO A 96 2.90 -19.73 -2.77
C PRO A 96 1.73 -19.27 -3.65
N GLU A 97 0.64 -18.84 -3.03
CA GLU A 97 -0.55 -18.35 -3.74
C GLU A 97 -0.23 -17.07 -4.54
N LEU A 98 0.54 -16.14 -3.94
CA LEU A 98 0.97 -14.91 -4.61
C LEU A 98 1.97 -15.18 -5.73
N GLN A 99 2.95 -16.07 -5.48
CA GLN A 99 3.95 -16.45 -6.50
C GLN A 99 3.25 -17.07 -7.72
N LYS A 100 2.29 -17.98 -7.48
CA LYS A 100 1.51 -18.61 -8.54
C LYS A 100 0.73 -17.60 -9.40
N GLU A 101 0.16 -16.58 -8.79
CA GLU A 101 -0.53 -15.53 -9.55
C GLU A 101 0.44 -14.60 -10.28
N ALA A 102 1.60 -14.28 -9.67
CA ALA A 102 2.65 -13.53 -10.34
C ALA A 102 3.19 -14.29 -11.57
N ASP A 103 3.41 -15.60 -11.48
CA ASP A 103 3.83 -16.46 -12.58
C ASP A 103 2.80 -16.51 -13.73
N ARG A 104 1.52 -16.25 -13.42
CA ARG A 104 0.42 -16.11 -14.39
C ARG A 104 0.31 -14.72 -15.01
N GLY A 105 1.14 -13.78 -14.55
CA GLY A 105 1.17 -12.41 -15.05
C GLY A 105 0.37 -11.39 -14.23
N ALA A 106 -0.13 -11.76 -13.06
CA ALA A 106 -0.73 -10.80 -12.13
C ALA A 106 0.34 -9.84 -11.58
N ILE A 107 -0.01 -8.57 -11.46
CA ILE A 107 0.83 -7.58 -10.80
C ILE A 107 0.60 -7.69 -9.29
N VAL A 108 1.60 -8.17 -8.53
CA VAL A 108 1.55 -8.22 -7.06
C VAL A 108 2.28 -7.00 -6.50
N THR A 109 1.58 -6.18 -5.73
CA THR A 109 2.09 -4.91 -5.21
C THR A 109 1.53 -4.59 -3.83
N THR A 110 1.93 -3.44 -3.29
CA THR A 110 1.37 -2.85 -2.06
C THR A 110 0.82 -1.45 -2.35
N GLU A 111 -0.05 -0.96 -1.47
CA GLU A 111 -0.56 0.42 -1.57
C GLU A 111 0.58 1.43 -1.60
N ILE A 112 1.59 1.24 -0.74
CA ILE A 112 2.73 2.16 -0.63
C ILE A 112 3.64 2.14 -1.86
N GLU A 113 3.85 0.97 -2.47
CA GLU A 113 4.62 0.86 -3.72
C GLU A 113 3.93 1.58 -4.87
N MET A 114 2.61 1.40 -4.99
CA MET A 114 1.82 2.09 -5.99
C MET A 114 1.73 3.60 -5.72
N LEU A 115 1.67 4.03 -4.45
CA LEU A 115 1.79 5.44 -4.09
C LEU A 115 3.10 6.03 -4.65
N ILE A 116 4.25 5.44 -4.35
CA ILE A 116 5.56 5.92 -4.82
C ILE A 116 5.60 5.97 -6.36
N LYS A 117 5.11 4.92 -7.02
CA LYS A 117 5.09 4.81 -8.48
C LYS A 117 4.26 5.91 -9.16
N MET A 118 3.13 6.26 -8.55
CA MET A 118 2.16 7.21 -9.11
C MET A 118 2.38 8.66 -8.64
N CYS A 119 3.16 8.85 -7.57
CA CYS A 119 3.37 10.16 -6.98
C CYS A 119 4.00 11.14 -7.98
N PRO A 120 3.45 12.35 -8.15
CA PRO A 120 4.03 13.38 -8.99
C PRO A 120 5.10 14.20 -8.27
N ALA A 121 5.09 14.19 -6.92
CA ALA A 121 5.98 14.92 -6.04
C ALA A 121 7.21 14.09 -5.66
N LYS A 122 8.25 14.74 -5.14
CA LYS A 122 9.41 14.04 -4.59
C LYS A 122 9.07 13.29 -3.32
N VAL A 123 9.50 12.04 -3.25
CA VAL A 123 9.27 11.14 -2.12
C VAL A 123 10.56 10.95 -1.33
N ILE A 124 10.49 11.23 -0.03
CA ILE A 124 11.53 10.98 0.96
C ILE A 124 11.08 9.78 1.80
N GLY A 125 11.80 8.67 1.69
CA GLY A 125 11.52 7.45 2.43
C GLY A 125 12.49 7.27 3.59
N VAL A 126 11.98 7.06 4.79
CA VAL A 126 12.76 6.80 5.99
C VAL A 126 12.51 5.40 6.49
N THR A 127 13.55 4.61 6.62
CA THR A 127 13.51 3.23 7.15
C THR A 127 14.62 2.99 8.18
N GLY A 128 14.65 1.80 8.74
CA GLY A 128 15.63 1.32 9.72
C GLY A 128 14.99 0.54 10.86
N SER A 129 15.80 -0.01 11.73
CA SER A 129 15.30 -0.75 12.91
C SER A 129 14.67 0.19 13.92
N ASP A 130 15.37 1.25 14.31
CA ASP A 130 14.95 2.22 15.32
C ASP A 130 15.02 3.65 14.79
N GLY A 131 14.26 4.56 15.41
CA GLY A 131 14.28 5.99 15.11
C GLY A 131 13.51 6.41 13.84
N LYS A 132 12.87 5.49 13.12
CA LYS A 132 12.07 5.79 11.91
C LYS A 132 11.05 6.91 12.16
N THR A 133 10.16 6.71 13.12
CA THR A 133 9.06 7.64 13.42
C THR A 133 9.56 9.03 13.79
N THR A 134 10.59 9.10 14.64
CA THR A 134 11.18 10.38 15.05
C THR A 134 11.80 11.09 13.86
N THR A 135 12.61 10.40 13.07
CA THR A 135 13.28 10.97 11.89
C THR A 135 12.27 11.41 10.84
N THR A 136 11.27 10.58 10.55
CA THR A 136 10.22 10.89 9.56
C THR A 136 9.42 12.12 9.98
N THR A 137 8.96 12.15 11.24
CA THR A 137 8.16 13.26 11.76
C THR A 137 8.97 14.56 11.83
N LEU A 138 10.23 14.49 12.28
CA LEU A 138 11.12 15.65 12.34
C LEU A 138 11.42 16.19 10.94
N THR A 139 11.70 15.31 9.98
CA THR A 139 11.93 15.70 8.58
C THR A 139 10.71 16.42 8.00
N ALA A 140 9.51 15.85 8.19
CA ALA A 140 8.28 16.49 7.74
C ALA A 140 8.11 17.87 8.36
N ARG A 141 8.31 18.00 9.66
CA ARG A 141 8.18 19.28 10.38
C ARG A 141 9.15 20.33 9.91
N ILE A 142 10.43 19.99 9.73
CA ILE A 142 11.46 20.91 9.23
C ILE A 142 11.08 21.44 7.83
N LEU A 143 10.57 20.56 6.97
CA LEU A 143 10.15 20.95 5.61
C LEU A 143 8.91 21.83 5.65
N GLU A 144 7.94 21.56 6.51
CA GLU A 144 6.76 22.42 6.73
C GLU A 144 7.18 23.82 7.24
N ASP A 145 8.06 23.87 8.23
CA ASP A 145 8.58 25.13 8.77
C ASP A 145 9.40 25.91 7.73
N ALA A 146 9.99 25.21 6.75
CA ALA A 146 10.64 25.84 5.58
C ALA A 146 9.66 26.31 4.49
N GLY A 147 8.36 26.12 4.68
CA GLY A 147 7.29 26.61 3.78
C GLY A 147 6.86 25.63 2.70
N TYR A 148 7.30 24.37 2.73
CA TYR A 148 6.82 23.36 1.80
C TYR A 148 5.47 22.78 2.25
N LYS A 149 4.63 22.42 1.30
CA LYS A 149 3.47 21.57 1.59
C LYS A 149 3.93 20.13 1.64
N VAL A 150 3.77 19.50 2.83
CA VAL A 150 4.26 18.17 3.12
C VAL A 150 3.10 17.20 3.36
N TYR A 151 3.20 16.00 2.82
CA TYR A 151 2.32 14.89 3.13
C TYR A 151 3.11 13.81 3.89
N LEU A 152 2.67 13.53 5.10
CA LEU A 152 3.28 12.53 5.97
C LEU A 152 2.46 11.24 5.95
N GLY A 153 3.11 10.11 5.67
CA GLY A 153 2.41 8.82 5.58
C GLY A 153 3.33 7.62 5.67
N GLY A 154 2.86 6.49 5.15
CA GLY A 154 3.54 5.21 5.21
C GLY A 154 3.08 4.34 6.39
N ASN A 155 4.03 3.84 7.18
CA ASN A 155 3.75 3.05 8.39
C ASN A 155 3.12 3.89 9.53
N ILE A 156 3.15 5.20 9.40
CA ILE A 156 2.53 6.21 10.30
C ILE A 156 1.66 7.17 9.48
N GLY A 157 0.93 8.02 10.17
CA GLY A 157 0.12 9.05 9.52
C GLY A 157 -1.14 8.51 8.86
N ILE A 158 -1.47 9.04 7.70
CA ILE A 158 -2.67 8.68 6.93
C ILE A 158 -2.32 7.94 5.64
N PRO A 159 -3.19 7.07 5.13
CA PRO A 159 -3.03 6.47 3.80
C PRO A 159 -3.04 7.56 2.72
N LEU A 160 -1.97 7.65 1.95
CA LEU A 160 -1.78 8.74 0.99
C LEU A 160 -2.17 8.38 -0.45
N PHE A 161 -2.36 7.11 -0.76
CA PHE A 161 -2.71 6.68 -2.13
C PHE A 161 -3.98 7.39 -2.64
N THR A 162 -5.00 7.48 -1.81
CA THR A 162 -6.26 8.15 -2.16
C THR A 162 -6.14 9.67 -2.25
N LYS A 163 -4.99 10.24 -1.83
CA LYS A 163 -4.66 11.66 -1.91
C LYS A 163 -3.86 12.05 -3.15
N LEU A 164 -3.51 11.10 -4.01
CA LEU A 164 -2.66 11.34 -5.18
C LEU A 164 -3.20 12.41 -6.14
N ASN A 165 -4.51 12.62 -6.18
CA ASN A 165 -5.13 13.71 -6.97
C ASN A 165 -4.92 15.10 -6.37
N GLU A 166 -4.63 15.19 -5.06
CA GLU A 166 -4.41 16.45 -4.34
C GLU A 166 -2.92 16.86 -4.33
N ILE A 167 -2.03 15.89 -4.59
CA ILE A 167 -0.58 16.05 -4.54
C ILE A 167 -0.08 16.67 -5.85
N LYS A 168 0.72 17.72 -5.73
CA LYS A 168 1.31 18.43 -6.87
C LYS A 168 2.82 18.19 -6.96
N PRO A 169 3.46 18.43 -8.12
CA PRO A 169 4.90 18.22 -8.30
C PRO A 169 5.79 19.03 -7.37
N GLU A 170 5.31 20.18 -6.90
CA GLU A 170 6.01 21.08 -5.95
C GLU A 170 5.88 20.66 -4.49
N ASP A 171 4.95 19.76 -4.17
CA ASP A 171 4.76 19.23 -2.80
C ASP A 171 5.87 18.22 -2.44
N LEU A 172 5.95 17.84 -1.19
CA LEU A 172 6.88 16.83 -0.70
C LEU A 172 6.13 15.72 0.03
N ILE A 173 6.57 14.49 -0.17
CA ILE A 173 6.06 13.32 0.53
C ILE A 173 7.15 12.80 1.46
N VAL A 174 6.82 12.60 2.72
CA VAL A 174 7.71 11.98 3.70
C VAL A 174 7.06 10.70 4.21
N LEU A 175 7.69 9.56 3.94
CA LEU A 175 7.16 8.23 4.26
C LEU A 175 8.01 7.53 5.31
N GLU A 176 7.36 7.04 6.36
CA GLU A 176 7.95 5.98 7.16
C GLU A 176 7.75 4.65 6.46
N LEU A 177 8.82 3.92 6.20
CA LEU A 177 8.79 2.63 5.52
C LEU A 177 9.26 1.52 6.45
N SER A 178 8.42 0.51 6.68
CA SER A 178 8.78 -0.71 7.40
C SER A 178 9.48 -1.70 6.48
N SER A 179 10.26 -2.63 7.06
CA SER A 179 10.88 -3.72 6.30
C SER A 179 9.85 -4.56 5.52
N PHE A 180 8.66 -4.78 6.09
CA PHE A 180 7.56 -5.52 5.45
C PHE A 180 6.98 -4.81 4.22
N GLN A 181 6.96 -3.46 4.24
CA GLN A 181 6.56 -2.67 3.08
C GLN A 181 7.62 -2.69 1.99
N LEU A 182 8.91 -2.68 2.37
CA LEU A 182 10.04 -2.72 1.45
C LEU A 182 10.25 -4.10 0.81
N MET A 183 9.76 -5.17 1.44
CA MET A 183 9.93 -6.54 0.97
C MET A 183 9.36 -6.72 -0.45
N ASN A 184 10.22 -7.06 -1.40
CA ASN A 184 9.93 -7.19 -2.83
C ASN A 184 9.44 -5.88 -3.52
N MET A 185 9.69 -4.72 -2.93
CA MET A 185 9.44 -3.45 -3.59
C MET A 185 10.45 -3.23 -4.74
N ASN A 186 9.96 -2.93 -5.93
CA ASN A 186 10.77 -2.74 -7.13
C ASN A 186 11.00 -1.27 -7.49
N ILE A 187 10.64 -0.36 -6.60
CA ILE A 187 10.80 1.07 -6.80
C ILE A 187 11.39 1.70 -5.53
N SER A 188 12.24 2.69 -5.69
CA SER A 188 12.80 3.47 -4.58
C SER A 188 12.14 4.84 -4.47
N PRO A 189 12.08 5.44 -3.27
CA PRO A 189 11.83 6.86 -3.12
C PRO A 189 12.96 7.67 -3.77
N ASP A 190 12.73 8.96 -4.07
CA ASP A 190 13.74 9.87 -4.62
C ASP A 190 14.90 10.10 -3.65
N ILE A 191 14.59 10.13 -2.35
CA ILE A 191 15.57 10.23 -1.27
C ILE A 191 15.30 9.11 -0.27
N ALA A 192 16.29 8.27 0.00
CA ALA A 192 16.21 7.20 0.99
C ALA A 192 17.09 7.51 2.21
N VAL A 193 16.52 7.38 3.38
CA VAL A 193 17.20 7.54 4.66
C VAL A 193 17.12 6.24 5.44
N ILE A 194 18.25 5.69 5.82
CA ILE A 194 18.35 4.52 6.70
C ILE A 194 18.92 5.00 8.04
N THR A 195 18.13 4.93 9.10
CA THR A 195 18.54 5.40 10.42
C THR A 195 19.58 4.49 11.05
N ASN A 196 19.34 3.21 11.02
CA ASN A 196 20.24 2.14 11.48
C ASN A 196 19.71 0.79 10.99
N ILE A 197 20.56 -0.25 11.03
CA ILE A 197 20.19 -1.62 10.71
C ILE A 197 20.68 -2.52 11.85
N THR A 198 19.74 -3.08 12.60
CA THR A 198 19.97 -4.07 13.65
C THR A 198 19.01 -5.24 13.50
N PRO A 199 19.34 -6.45 13.97
CA PRO A 199 18.44 -7.59 13.91
C PRO A 199 17.10 -7.28 14.57
N ASN A 200 16.01 -7.35 13.80
CA ASN A 200 14.65 -7.14 14.29
C ASN A 200 13.69 -8.03 13.49
N HIS A 201 12.54 -8.36 14.08
CA HIS A 201 11.50 -9.19 13.45
C HIS A 201 12.00 -10.54 12.88
N LEU A 202 12.99 -11.18 13.51
CA LEU A 202 13.55 -12.47 13.08
C LEU A 202 12.56 -13.65 13.19
N ASN A 203 11.36 -13.42 13.70
CA ASN A 203 10.23 -14.34 13.62
C ASN A 203 9.52 -14.31 12.25
N ILE A 204 9.84 -13.33 11.39
CA ILE A 204 9.27 -13.15 10.05
C ILE A 204 10.39 -13.19 9.00
N HIS A 205 11.42 -12.34 9.17
CA HIS A 205 12.60 -12.36 8.30
C HIS A 205 13.38 -13.65 8.52
N LYS A 206 13.87 -14.24 7.44
CA LYS A 206 14.62 -15.49 7.46
C LYS A 206 15.89 -15.35 8.30
N ASP A 207 16.62 -14.29 8.10
CA ASP A 207 17.84 -13.94 8.81
C ASP A 207 18.14 -12.44 8.69
N TYR A 208 19.29 -12.02 9.22
CA TYR A 208 19.73 -10.62 9.19
C TYR A 208 20.16 -10.15 7.78
N GLN A 209 20.45 -11.06 6.85
CA GLN A 209 20.92 -10.74 5.51
C GLN A 209 19.78 -10.50 4.52
N GLU A 210 18.56 -10.96 4.87
CA GLU A 210 17.36 -10.69 4.05
C GLU A 210 16.98 -9.22 4.08
#